data_5bc48b73600a219b7ad0515adfbe34af
#
_entry.id   5bc48b73600a219b7ad0515adfbe34af
#
_cell.length_a   1.000
_cell.length_b   1.000
_cell.length_c   1.000
_cell.angle_alpha   90.00
_cell.angle_beta   90.00
_cell.angle_gamma   90.00
#
_symmetry.space_group_name_H-M   'P 1'
#
loop_
_entity.id
_entity.type
_entity.pdbx_description
1 polymer ?
#
loop_
_entity_poly.entity_id
_entity_poly.type
_entity_poly.pdbx_seq_one_letter_code
_entity_poly.pdbx_strand_id
1 'polypeptide(L)'
;MRRKQYYKGICFNDNSVYLAKENRYDFFLDEAQEIEDDEIIVDANVKSAKVKVAHYLVGLENVVIDFGGATLVFHGRIIPFVLKKCKNVSLVNFKVDYDRPFYTQANVINVKKGTIEAKIENGFDYEVNNGCLIAMGEGWEKNLNRDDCLLWMYDKTKQKKYEIMLGLFGNEIYPSKNPPLPIKQLQIEEKNKKIIIKGDFPDTWDTNDGNNILIITHELRDKATITLIDCDNTIIKNVTVIYGASMALIAMNSSNIEIESFNFYQNYNGNGRYVSNNADGIHTYNCSGKIVVKNCYMEGLLDDYINIHNNYVVVDSIVQDKVLIKSPGAAIGIQCPVIAEGQSLLAYNQNTVEPKETYTILNLEVDKKNQVYVVKFDKDLDKLAKGDVLENISSQPEIEIKDCYFGNIRGLARFQSRGKTIIENCTFDNPDIALIFTGDMTYWFESGPVQNFIVRGCKFYWSDTFPRFDFRCDVGFTDEENYYHKNILIENCEFLGCGKNESTLAKLRHVDNFIFRNNSYDGEVNIKIKDCGAVEADCKIINEE
;
A
#
# COMPACT_ATOMS: atom_id res chain seq x y z
N MET A 1 -25.60 0.17 -26.16
CA MET A 1 -24.56 0.48 -27.21
C MET A 1 -23.22 0.25 -26.56
N ARG A 2 -22.49 -0.79 -26.98
CA ARG A 2 -21.12 -1.03 -26.47
C ARG A 2 -20.24 0.11 -27.00
N ARG A 3 -19.70 0.95 -26.09
CA ARG A 3 -18.74 1.97 -26.47
C ARG A 3 -17.45 1.28 -26.87
N LYS A 4 -17.06 1.40 -28.14
CA LYS A 4 -15.73 1.01 -28.60
C LYS A 4 -14.72 1.89 -27.86
N GLN A 5 -13.78 1.25 -27.17
CA GLN A 5 -12.73 1.97 -26.46
C GLN A 5 -11.54 2.12 -27.39
N TYR A 6 -11.24 3.34 -27.80
CA TYR A 6 -10.16 3.66 -28.73
C TYR A 6 -9.01 4.34 -27.96
N TYR A 7 -7.81 3.86 -28.20
CA TYR A 7 -6.62 4.63 -27.91
C TYR A 7 -5.64 4.49 -29.08
N LYS A 8 -5.15 5.61 -29.62
CA LYS A 8 -4.27 5.67 -30.84
C LYS A 8 -4.73 4.70 -31.96
N GLY A 9 -6.02 4.59 -32.18
CA GLY A 9 -6.59 3.69 -33.19
C GLY A 9 -6.73 2.22 -32.76
N ILE A 10 -6.47 1.88 -31.49
CA ILE A 10 -6.63 0.54 -30.97
C ILE A 10 -8.04 0.37 -30.39
N CYS A 11 -8.73 -0.67 -30.81
CA CYS A 11 -10.03 -1.06 -30.30
C CYS A 11 -9.91 -2.39 -29.55
N PHE A 12 -10.17 -2.37 -28.25
CA PHE A 12 -10.29 -3.60 -27.47
C PHE A 12 -11.73 -4.12 -27.55
N ASN A 13 -11.86 -5.38 -27.95
CA ASN A 13 -13.16 -6.05 -28.07
C ASN A 13 -13.13 -7.34 -27.25
N ASP A 14 -14.31 -7.80 -26.84
CA ASP A 14 -14.46 -9.10 -26.18
C ASP A 14 -13.90 -10.24 -27.04
N ASN A 15 -13.40 -11.28 -26.37
CA ASN A 15 -12.85 -12.48 -27.01
C ASN A 15 -11.72 -12.17 -27.99
N SER A 16 -10.81 -11.26 -27.65
CA SER A 16 -9.73 -10.83 -28.53
C SER A 16 -8.37 -10.87 -27.87
N VAL A 17 -7.34 -11.00 -28.69
CA VAL A 17 -5.94 -10.81 -28.32
C VAL A 17 -5.43 -9.59 -29.06
N TYR A 18 -4.99 -8.60 -28.30
CA TYR A 18 -4.31 -7.43 -28.83
C TYR A 18 -2.81 -7.62 -28.66
N LEU A 19 -2.06 -7.38 -29.75
CA LEU A 19 -0.60 -7.38 -29.75
C LEU A 19 -0.09 -5.99 -30.16
N ALA A 20 0.70 -5.37 -29.32
CA ALA A 20 1.37 -4.12 -29.62
C ALA A 20 2.41 -4.30 -30.74
N LYS A 21 2.59 -3.29 -31.58
CA LYS A 21 3.50 -3.32 -32.73
C LYS A 21 4.76 -2.50 -32.51
N GLU A 22 4.70 -1.54 -31.59
CA GLU A 22 5.80 -0.61 -31.33
C GLU A 22 6.50 -0.98 -30.02
N ASN A 23 7.78 -0.61 -29.92
CA ASN A 23 8.57 -0.83 -28.71
C ASN A 23 8.37 0.29 -27.65
N ARG A 24 7.72 1.40 -28.04
CA ARG A 24 7.42 2.53 -27.17
C ARG A 24 6.12 3.20 -27.61
N TYR A 25 5.34 3.59 -26.60
CA TYR A 25 4.13 4.39 -26.77
C TYR A 25 4.19 5.57 -25.81
N ASP A 26 4.00 6.77 -26.33
CA ASP A 26 3.91 8.00 -25.54
C ASP A 26 2.46 8.45 -25.45
N PHE A 27 2.03 8.81 -24.24
CA PHE A 27 0.66 9.17 -23.91
C PHE A 27 0.63 10.59 -23.35
N PHE A 28 -0.08 11.50 -24.02
CA PHE A 28 -0.15 12.91 -23.67
C PHE A 28 -1.48 13.28 -23.03
N LEU A 29 -1.49 14.34 -22.20
CA LEU A 29 -2.67 14.78 -21.43
C LEU A 29 -3.88 15.12 -22.31
N ASP A 30 -3.66 15.70 -23.48
CA ASP A 30 -4.71 16.06 -24.43
C ASP A 30 -5.29 14.84 -25.18
N GLU A 31 -4.54 13.78 -25.30
CA GLU A 31 -4.96 12.51 -25.90
C GLU A 31 -5.67 11.58 -24.92
N ALA A 32 -5.45 11.74 -23.61
CA ALA A 32 -6.03 10.90 -22.57
C ALA A 32 -7.52 11.24 -22.36
N GLN A 33 -8.33 10.20 -22.12
CA GLN A 33 -9.75 10.35 -21.85
C GLN A 33 -9.96 11.08 -20.53
N GLU A 34 -10.84 12.09 -20.52
CA GLU A 34 -11.31 12.70 -19.28
C GLU A 34 -12.48 11.88 -18.73
N ILE A 35 -12.30 11.31 -17.57
CA ILE A 35 -13.26 10.44 -16.88
C ILE A 35 -13.72 11.11 -15.61
N GLU A 36 -15.03 11.14 -15.39
CA GLU A 36 -15.67 11.53 -14.15
C GLU A 36 -16.33 10.29 -13.55
N ASP A 37 -15.61 9.63 -12.66
CA ASP A 37 -16.04 8.41 -11.99
C ASP A 37 -15.49 8.41 -10.56
N ASP A 38 -16.37 8.57 -9.60
CA ASP A 38 -16.03 8.69 -8.18
C ASP A 38 -15.32 7.43 -7.64
N GLU A 39 -15.51 6.28 -8.27
CA GLU A 39 -14.91 5.01 -7.84
C GLU A 39 -13.43 4.87 -8.23
N ILE A 40 -12.90 5.75 -9.09
CA ILE A 40 -11.46 5.75 -9.48
C ILE A 40 -10.60 6.50 -8.45
N ILE A 41 -11.18 7.02 -7.39
CA ILE A 41 -10.48 7.86 -6.42
C ILE A 41 -9.56 7.01 -5.57
N VAL A 42 -8.28 7.34 -5.58
CA VAL A 42 -7.22 6.68 -4.82
C VAL A 42 -6.98 7.37 -3.46
N ASP A 43 -7.44 8.60 -3.28
CA ASP A 43 -7.30 9.37 -2.03
C ASP A 43 -8.65 10.01 -1.64
N ALA A 44 -9.12 9.71 -0.43
CA ALA A 44 -10.37 10.24 0.13
C ALA A 44 -10.41 11.77 0.24
N ASN A 45 -9.25 12.43 0.21
CA ASN A 45 -9.16 13.88 0.24
C ASN A 45 -9.40 14.54 -1.13
N VAL A 46 -9.41 13.76 -2.20
CA VAL A 46 -9.69 14.24 -3.56
C VAL A 46 -11.20 14.19 -3.81
N LYS A 47 -11.90 15.28 -3.59
CA LYS A 47 -13.31 15.40 -3.93
C LYS A 47 -13.47 15.44 -5.44
N SER A 48 -14.15 14.41 -6.00
CA SER A 48 -14.69 14.34 -7.36
C SER A 48 -13.86 15.13 -8.38
N ALA A 49 -12.68 14.67 -8.69
CA ALA A 49 -11.89 15.25 -9.74
C ALA A 49 -12.07 14.44 -11.02
N LYS A 50 -12.32 15.13 -12.12
CA LYS A 50 -12.12 14.56 -13.44
C LYS A 50 -10.68 14.10 -13.55
N VAL A 51 -10.48 12.86 -13.92
CA VAL A 51 -9.15 12.26 -14.08
C VAL A 51 -8.86 11.99 -15.55
N LYS A 52 -7.59 12.06 -15.91
CA LYS A 52 -7.12 11.66 -17.23
C LYS A 52 -6.69 10.20 -17.19
N VAL A 53 -7.27 9.39 -18.08
CA VAL A 53 -7.01 7.94 -18.16
C VAL A 53 -6.59 7.58 -19.58
N ALA A 54 -5.49 6.84 -19.72
CA ALA A 54 -5.04 6.37 -21.02
C ALA A 54 -5.91 5.18 -21.50
N HIS A 55 -6.10 4.18 -20.65
CA HIS A 55 -6.88 2.99 -21.01
C HIS A 55 -8.02 2.81 -19.98
N TYR A 56 -9.21 3.31 -20.31
CA TYR A 56 -10.42 3.12 -19.53
C TYR A 56 -11.25 1.96 -20.10
N LEU A 57 -11.12 0.79 -19.50
CA LEU A 57 -11.66 -0.48 -19.98
C LEU A 57 -12.85 -0.89 -19.11
N VAL A 58 -14.04 -0.93 -19.68
CA VAL A 58 -15.27 -1.21 -18.93
C VAL A 58 -16.03 -2.38 -19.55
N GLY A 59 -16.31 -3.41 -18.73
CA GLY A 59 -17.14 -4.54 -19.10
C GLY A 59 -16.53 -5.42 -20.21
N LEU A 60 -15.21 -5.46 -20.33
CA LEU A 60 -14.52 -6.35 -21.27
C LEU A 60 -14.49 -7.78 -20.75
N GLU A 61 -14.68 -8.73 -21.66
CA GLU A 61 -14.66 -10.16 -21.34
C GLU A 61 -13.70 -10.94 -22.26
N ASN A 62 -12.87 -11.83 -21.68
CA ASN A 62 -11.96 -12.73 -22.38
C ASN A 62 -10.97 -11.98 -23.30
N VAL A 63 -10.24 -11.02 -22.75
CA VAL A 63 -9.32 -10.17 -23.53
C VAL A 63 -7.89 -10.33 -23.01
N VAL A 64 -6.95 -10.53 -23.94
CA VAL A 64 -5.52 -10.44 -23.67
C VAL A 64 -4.97 -9.17 -24.32
N ILE A 65 -4.36 -8.31 -23.53
CA ILE A 65 -3.69 -7.09 -23.99
C ILE A 65 -2.19 -7.29 -23.77
N ASP A 66 -1.48 -7.61 -24.85
CA ASP A 66 -0.05 -7.88 -24.86
C ASP A 66 0.70 -6.73 -25.55
N PHE A 67 1.50 -6.02 -24.77
CA PHE A 67 2.29 -4.90 -25.29
C PHE A 67 3.68 -5.33 -25.83
N GLY A 68 3.97 -6.63 -25.92
CA GLY A 68 5.18 -7.15 -26.58
C GLY A 68 6.49 -6.67 -25.95
N GLY A 69 6.48 -6.26 -24.69
CA GLY A 69 7.65 -5.69 -23.99
C GLY A 69 7.83 -4.18 -24.17
N ALA A 70 6.88 -3.50 -24.80
CA ALA A 70 6.92 -2.05 -25.02
C ALA A 70 7.03 -1.25 -23.72
N THR A 71 7.62 -0.07 -23.80
CA THR A 71 7.61 0.94 -22.76
C THR A 71 6.47 1.93 -23.00
N LEU A 72 5.58 2.06 -22.03
CA LEU A 72 4.48 3.02 -22.03
C LEU A 72 4.93 4.23 -21.20
N VAL A 73 5.09 5.39 -21.84
CA VAL A 73 5.57 6.61 -21.20
C VAL A 73 4.44 7.63 -21.13
N PHE A 74 4.18 8.10 -19.93
CA PHE A 74 3.09 9.04 -19.64
C PHE A 74 3.64 10.46 -19.42
N HIS A 75 3.13 11.41 -20.21
CA HIS A 75 3.49 12.81 -20.16
C HIS A 75 2.43 13.57 -19.34
N GLY A 76 2.76 13.83 -18.07
CA GLY A 76 1.86 14.47 -17.13
C GLY A 76 1.02 13.49 -16.30
N ARG A 77 -0.03 14.01 -15.63
CA ARG A 77 -0.83 13.28 -14.63
C ARG A 77 -1.93 12.42 -15.27
N ILE A 78 -1.53 11.28 -15.82
CA ILE A 78 -2.41 10.32 -16.50
C ILE A 78 -2.42 9.00 -15.72
N ILE A 79 -3.60 8.42 -15.52
CA ILE A 79 -3.76 7.05 -15.04
C ILE A 79 -3.53 6.09 -16.22
N PRO A 80 -2.57 5.18 -16.15
CA PRO A 80 -2.30 4.26 -17.26
C PRO A 80 -3.46 3.33 -17.59
N PHE A 81 -3.99 2.62 -16.59
CA PHE A 81 -5.05 1.63 -16.79
C PHE A 81 -6.12 1.71 -15.70
N VAL A 82 -7.37 1.71 -16.14
CA VAL A 82 -8.54 1.45 -15.29
C VAL A 82 -9.36 0.35 -15.93
N LEU A 83 -9.52 -0.78 -15.23
CA LEU A 83 -10.40 -1.88 -15.58
C LEU A 83 -11.59 -1.86 -14.63
N LYS A 84 -12.80 -1.75 -15.17
CA LYS A 84 -14.03 -1.73 -14.38
C LYS A 84 -15.03 -2.74 -14.91
N LYS A 85 -15.51 -3.64 -14.03
CA LYS A 85 -16.46 -4.70 -14.39
C LYS A 85 -15.98 -5.58 -15.55
N CYS A 86 -14.69 -5.86 -15.57
CA CYS A 86 -14.06 -6.73 -16.57
C CYS A 86 -13.97 -8.16 -16.05
N LYS A 87 -13.98 -9.12 -17.00
CA LYS A 87 -13.89 -10.54 -16.67
C LYS A 87 -12.93 -11.27 -17.60
N ASN A 88 -12.05 -12.12 -17.03
CA ASN A 88 -11.03 -12.87 -17.79
C ASN A 88 -10.15 -11.92 -18.63
N VAL A 89 -9.58 -10.88 -18.03
CA VAL A 89 -8.72 -9.91 -18.72
C VAL A 89 -7.27 -10.08 -18.29
N SER A 90 -6.36 -10.10 -19.26
CA SER A 90 -4.92 -10.17 -19.03
C SER A 90 -4.22 -8.93 -19.58
N LEU A 91 -3.42 -8.26 -18.73
CA LEU A 91 -2.49 -7.20 -19.11
C LEU A 91 -1.07 -7.76 -19.01
N VAL A 92 -0.36 -7.87 -20.15
CA VAL A 92 0.92 -8.57 -20.15
C VAL A 92 2.01 -7.86 -20.96
N ASN A 93 3.26 -8.11 -20.58
CA ASN A 93 4.49 -7.78 -21.33
C ASN A 93 4.65 -6.28 -21.61
N PHE A 94 4.77 -5.44 -20.59
CA PHE A 94 5.02 -4.01 -20.79
C PHE A 94 5.84 -3.38 -19.64
N LYS A 95 6.31 -2.16 -19.90
CA LYS A 95 6.94 -1.30 -18.90
C LYS A 95 6.15 -0.01 -18.78
N VAL A 96 6.07 0.54 -17.58
CA VAL A 96 5.44 1.83 -17.30
C VAL A 96 6.47 2.81 -16.80
N ASP A 97 6.48 4.01 -17.37
CA ASP A 97 7.29 5.12 -16.90
C ASP A 97 6.55 6.45 -17.08
N TYR A 98 7.02 7.47 -16.37
CA TYR A 98 6.61 8.86 -16.58
C TYR A 98 7.83 9.67 -17.03
N ASP A 99 7.65 10.55 -18.00
CA ASP A 99 8.70 11.44 -18.50
C ASP A 99 9.32 12.27 -17.38
N ARG A 100 8.47 12.78 -16.48
CA ARG A 100 8.84 13.50 -15.26
C ARG A 100 8.17 12.83 -14.05
N PRO A 101 8.94 12.14 -13.18
CA PRO A 101 8.40 11.55 -11.95
C PRO A 101 7.80 12.60 -10.99
N PHE A 102 6.79 12.21 -10.22
CA PHE A 102 6.13 13.07 -9.23
C PHE A 102 6.83 13.03 -7.85
N TYR A 103 8.14 13.05 -7.90
CA TYR A 103 9.04 13.40 -6.81
C TYR A 103 10.20 14.22 -7.37
N THR A 104 10.97 14.85 -6.51
CA THR A 104 12.21 15.55 -6.88
C THR A 104 13.35 14.91 -6.12
N GLN A 105 14.46 14.65 -6.81
CA GLN A 105 15.65 14.03 -6.26
C GLN A 105 16.82 15.01 -6.30
N ALA A 106 17.56 15.09 -5.19
CA ALA A 106 18.70 15.98 -5.09
C ALA A 106 19.89 15.30 -4.39
N ASN A 107 21.09 15.49 -4.91
CA ASN A 107 22.32 15.10 -4.24
C ASN A 107 22.59 16.06 -3.07
N VAL A 108 22.66 15.52 -1.88
CA VAL A 108 23.01 16.28 -0.68
C VAL A 108 24.50 16.59 -0.68
N ILE A 109 24.85 17.86 -0.52
CA ILE A 109 26.22 18.32 -0.48
C ILE A 109 26.70 18.44 0.97
N ASN A 110 25.83 19.00 1.81
CA ASN A 110 26.11 19.24 3.21
C ASN A 110 24.82 19.36 4.01
N VAL A 111 24.80 18.76 5.19
CA VAL A 111 23.74 18.98 6.18
C VAL A 111 24.40 19.50 7.45
N LYS A 112 23.92 20.64 7.91
CA LYS A 112 24.27 21.22 9.22
C LYS A 112 22.98 21.54 9.93
N LYS A 113 23.02 21.64 11.24
CA LYS A 113 21.86 21.99 12.06
C LYS A 113 21.06 23.13 11.42
N GLY A 114 19.80 22.84 11.11
CA GLY A 114 18.87 23.81 10.51
C GLY A 114 19.07 24.12 9.02
N THR A 115 19.98 23.43 8.30
CA THR A 115 20.24 23.73 6.88
C THR A 115 20.67 22.49 6.10
N ILE A 116 20.01 22.24 4.96
CA ILE A 116 20.43 21.26 3.94
C ILE A 116 20.86 22.02 2.69
N GLU A 117 22.06 21.77 2.21
CA GLU A 117 22.55 22.22 0.90
C GLU A 117 22.53 21.02 -0.05
N ALA A 118 21.78 21.12 -1.14
CA ALA A 118 21.64 20.03 -2.10
C ALA A 118 21.61 20.54 -3.55
N LYS A 119 21.92 19.66 -4.48
CA LYS A 119 21.82 19.93 -5.93
C LYS A 119 20.79 19.01 -6.53
N ILE A 120 19.73 19.58 -7.08
CA ILE A 120 18.70 18.83 -7.81
C ILE A 120 19.34 18.19 -9.04
N GLU A 121 19.01 16.93 -9.28
CA GLU A 121 19.55 16.16 -10.38
C GLU A 121 18.90 16.53 -11.73
N ASN A 122 19.59 16.22 -12.81
CA ASN A 122 19.05 16.43 -14.15
C ASN A 122 17.81 15.56 -14.37
N GLY A 123 16.81 16.10 -15.08
CA GLY A 123 15.51 15.42 -15.31
C GLY A 123 14.48 15.68 -14.22
N PHE A 124 14.82 16.53 -13.22
CA PHE A 124 13.89 16.99 -12.20
C PHE A 124 13.76 18.50 -12.28
N ASP A 125 13.06 18.98 -13.33
CA ASP A 125 12.90 20.41 -13.59
C ASP A 125 12.18 21.11 -12.43
N TYR A 126 12.71 22.30 -12.07
CA TYR A 126 12.22 23.05 -10.92
C TYR A 126 12.48 24.56 -11.07
N GLU A 127 11.76 25.34 -10.26
CA GLU A 127 11.99 26.74 -10.00
C GLU A 127 11.92 27.02 -8.50
N VAL A 128 12.71 27.98 -8.01
CA VAL A 128 12.56 28.51 -6.64
C VAL A 128 11.97 29.92 -6.72
N ASN A 129 10.79 30.10 -6.19
CA ASN A 129 10.05 31.35 -6.23
C ASN A 129 9.48 31.70 -4.86
N ASN A 130 9.76 32.90 -4.33
CA ASN A 130 9.28 33.40 -3.04
C ASN A 130 9.49 32.43 -1.87
N GLY A 131 10.65 31.75 -1.81
CA GLY A 131 10.97 30.80 -0.73
C GLY A 131 10.33 29.42 -0.90
N CYS A 132 9.66 29.17 -2.02
CA CYS A 132 9.03 27.90 -2.35
C CYS A 132 9.78 27.18 -3.47
N LEU A 133 9.85 25.86 -3.39
CA LEU A 133 10.29 25.00 -4.46
C LEU A 133 9.11 24.58 -5.32
N ILE A 134 9.18 24.84 -6.60
CA ILE A 134 8.15 24.51 -7.59
C ILE A 134 8.71 23.45 -8.51
N ALA A 135 8.13 22.25 -8.50
CA ALA A 135 8.46 21.20 -9.45
C ALA A 135 7.66 21.42 -10.74
N MET A 136 8.30 21.15 -11.87
CA MET A 136 7.71 21.36 -13.19
C MET A 136 7.81 20.10 -14.05
N GLY A 137 6.83 19.89 -14.92
CA GLY A 137 6.81 18.89 -15.96
C GLY A 137 5.90 19.31 -17.10
N GLU A 138 5.76 18.47 -18.12
CA GLU A 138 4.94 18.79 -19.28
C GLU A 138 3.47 19.00 -18.89
N GLY A 139 2.98 20.23 -19.04
CA GLY A 139 1.59 20.58 -18.75
C GLY A 139 1.21 20.63 -17.27
N TRP A 140 2.18 20.63 -16.35
CA TRP A 140 1.92 20.75 -14.92
C TRP A 140 3.06 21.43 -14.14
N GLU A 141 2.67 22.05 -13.04
CA GLU A 141 3.57 22.55 -12.00
C GLU A 141 2.99 22.21 -10.61
N LYS A 142 3.84 22.06 -9.62
CA LYS A 142 3.45 21.80 -8.23
C LYS A 142 4.33 22.58 -7.28
N ASN A 143 3.71 23.45 -6.49
CA ASN A 143 4.39 24.04 -5.34
C ASN A 143 4.58 22.97 -4.26
N LEU A 144 5.83 22.69 -3.91
CA LEU A 144 6.19 21.64 -2.96
C LEU A 144 6.14 22.11 -1.49
N ASN A 145 5.99 23.39 -1.21
CA ASN A 145 5.86 23.89 0.16
C ASN A 145 4.41 23.70 0.68
N ARG A 146 3.99 22.45 0.78
CA ARG A 146 2.66 22.02 1.18
C ARG A 146 2.72 20.88 2.20
N ASP A 147 1.59 20.63 2.88
CA ASP A 147 1.46 19.57 3.90
C ASP A 147 1.53 18.15 3.33
N ASP A 148 1.19 18.00 2.04
CA ASP A 148 1.16 16.73 1.32
C ASP A 148 2.51 16.36 0.68
N CYS A 149 3.53 17.22 0.79
CA CYS A 149 4.89 16.97 0.31
C CYS A 149 5.80 16.57 1.47
N LEU A 150 6.57 15.51 1.28
CA LEU A 150 7.46 14.96 2.30
C LEU A 150 8.91 14.95 1.86
N LEU A 151 9.79 15.11 2.86
CA LEU A 151 11.25 14.99 2.70
C LEU A 151 11.72 13.64 3.22
N TRP A 152 12.52 12.97 2.41
CA TRP A 152 13.18 11.71 2.74
C TRP A 152 14.68 11.84 2.53
N MET A 153 15.47 11.33 3.45
CA MET A 153 16.92 11.27 3.30
C MET A 153 17.34 9.81 3.05
N TYR A 154 18.17 9.62 2.05
CA TYR A 154 18.65 8.32 1.62
C TYR A 154 20.18 8.28 1.62
N ASP A 155 20.76 7.26 2.26
CA ASP A 155 22.19 7.04 2.31
C ASP A 155 22.62 6.01 1.26
N LYS A 156 23.33 6.45 0.22
CA LYS A 156 23.81 5.60 -0.88
C LYS A 156 24.82 4.56 -0.45
N THR A 157 25.55 4.77 0.65
CA THR A 157 26.60 3.86 1.10
C THR A 157 26.06 2.67 1.88
N LYS A 158 24.94 2.87 2.57
CA LYS A 158 24.31 1.85 3.39
C LYS A 158 23.35 1.02 2.60
N GLN A 159 23.56 0.74 1.32
CA GLN A 159 22.68 0.02 0.35
C GLN A 159 21.45 -0.74 0.91
N LYS A 160 21.29 -0.82 2.24
CA LYS A 160 20.32 -1.59 2.99
C LYS A 160 19.79 -0.88 4.25
N LYS A 161 20.14 0.37 4.56
CA LYS A 161 19.65 1.04 5.77
C LYS A 161 19.24 2.46 5.47
N TYR A 162 17.97 2.70 5.60
CA TYR A 162 17.37 4.02 5.54
C TYR A 162 16.90 4.42 6.92
N GLU A 163 17.42 5.52 7.42
CA GLU A 163 16.71 6.26 8.44
C GLU A 163 15.67 7.13 7.73
N ILE A 164 14.58 6.51 7.35
CA ILE A 164 13.44 7.23 6.83
C ILE A 164 12.70 7.85 8.00
N MET A 165 12.54 9.15 7.96
CA MET A 165 11.68 9.82 8.89
C MET A 165 10.21 9.54 8.58
N LEU A 166 9.61 8.78 9.42
CA LEU A 166 8.20 8.48 9.46
C LEU A 166 7.45 9.57 10.21
N GLY A 167 6.57 10.25 9.60
CA GLY A 167 5.82 11.24 10.29
C GLY A 167 4.51 11.70 9.72
N LEU A 168 3.82 10.90 8.99
CA LEU A 168 2.45 11.22 8.67
C LEU A 168 1.41 10.39 9.43
N PHE A 169 1.82 9.33 10.08
CA PHE A 169 0.86 8.45 10.75
C PHE A 169 1.06 8.59 12.25
N GLY A 170 0.11 9.30 12.88
CA GLY A 170 0.00 9.64 14.28
C GLY A 170 0.93 8.91 15.26
N ASN A 171 1.40 9.60 16.24
CA ASN A 171 2.37 9.21 17.27
C ASN A 171 2.17 7.82 17.93
N GLU A 172 1.16 7.05 17.56
CA GLU A 172 0.77 5.82 18.24
C GLU A 172 1.18 4.54 17.50
N ILE A 173 1.36 4.58 16.17
CA ILE A 173 1.68 3.36 15.39
C ILE A 173 3.19 3.17 15.23
N TYR A 174 3.95 4.26 15.11
CA TYR A 174 5.39 4.24 15.02
C TYR A 174 5.98 5.32 15.91
N PRO A 175 6.56 4.98 17.06
CA PRO A 175 7.27 5.95 17.89
C PRO A 175 8.62 6.31 17.22
N SER A 176 8.57 7.03 16.10
CA SER A 176 9.77 7.70 15.62
C SER A 176 9.99 8.92 16.51
N LYS A 177 11.20 9.05 17.04
CA LYS A 177 11.59 10.20 17.84
C LYS A 177 11.53 11.52 17.07
N ASN A 178 11.37 11.47 15.74
CA ASN A 178 11.37 12.63 14.85
C ASN A 178 10.26 12.47 13.78
N PRO A 179 9.12 13.16 13.90
CA PRO A 179 8.11 13.20 12.85
C PRO A 179 8.67 13.88 11.59
N PRO A 180 8.23 13.54 10.35
CA PRO A 180 8.63 14.29 9.16
C PRO A 180 8.18 15.73 9.30
N LEU A 181 9.04 16.61 8.81
CA LEU A 181 8.74 18.02 8.75
C LEU A 181 7.88 18.29 7.52
N PRO A 182 6.69 18.90 7.69
CA PRO A 182 5.95 19.42 6.57
C PRO A 182 6.81 20.47 5.83
N ILE A 183 6.99 20.30 4.53
CA ILE A 183 7.80 21.22 3.72
C ILE A 183 7.28 22.66 3.79
N LYS A 184 5.99 22.85 4.08
CA LYS A 184 5.41 24.21 4.20
C LYS A 184 6.10 25.11 5.24
N GLN A 185 6.79 24.51 6.23
CA GLN A 185 7.52 25.24 7.26
C GLN A 185 8.98 25.53 6.88
N LEU A 186 9.40 25.04 5.71
CA LEU A 186 10.78 25.19 5.24
C LEU A 186 10.90 26.44 4.38
N GLN A 187 12.04 27.11 4.50
CA GLN A 187 12.46 28.18 3.61
C GLN A 187 13.47 27.64 2.61
N ILE A 188 13.19 27.85 1.33
CA ILE A 188 14.03 27.34 0.25
C ILE A 188 14.59 28.51 -0.56
N GLU A 189 15.90 28.54 -0.72
CA GLU A 189 16.63 29.50 -1.52
C GLU A 189 17.43 28.79 -2.60
N GLU A 190 17.59 29.40 -3.76
CA GLU A 190 18.54 28.91 -4.76
C GLU A 190 19.76 29.82 -4.79
N LYS A 191 20.94 29.21 -4.73
CA LYS A 191 22.24 29.90 -4.87
C LYS A 191 23.22 29.04 -5.63
N ASN A 192 23.75 29.56 -6.74
CA ASN A 192 24.75 28.88 -7.58
C ASN A 192 24.26 27.48 -8.05
N LYS A 193 23.02 27.36 -8.51
CA LYS A 193 22.39 26.10 -8.95
C LYS A 193 22.31 25.04 -7.85
N LYS A 194 22.26 25.43 -6.61
CA LYS A 194 22.04 24.59 -5.45
C LYS A 194 20.85 25.12 -4.69
N ILE A 195 20.04 24.22 -4.13
CA ILE A 195 18.99 24.57 -3.20
C ILE A 195 19.53 24.57 -1.77
N ILE A 196 19.12 25.56 -1.00
CA ILE A 196 19.41 25.69 0.43
C ILE A 196 18.07 25.62 1.14
N ILE A 197 17.85 24.56 1.91
CA ILE A 197 16.63 24.32 2.64
C ILE A 197 16.90 24.60 4.10
N LYS A 198 16.16 25.53 4.71
CA LYS A 198 16.27 25.91 6.12
C LYS A 198 15.06 25.38 6.88
N GLY A 199 15.30 24.70 8.00
CA GLY A 199 14.28 24.12 8.85
C GLY A 199 14.86 23.43 10.08
N ASP A 200 14.02 22.79 10.86
CA ASP A 200 14.44 22.03 12.04
C ASP A 200 14.62 20.56 11.66
N PHE A 201 15.85 20.20 11.27
CA PHE A 201 16.19 18.84 10.85
C PHE A 201 16.79 18.04 12.01
N PRO A 202 16.59 16.70 12.02
CA PRO A 202 17.21 15.84 13.02
C PRO A 202 18.74 15.89 12.97
N ASP A 203 19.37 15.87 14.13
CA ASP A 203 20.83 15.80 14.22
C ASP A 203 21.40 14.53 13.54
N THR A 204 20.60 13.46 13.42
CA THR A 204 20.98 12.23 12.71
C THR A 204 21.17 12.44 11.21
N TRP A 205 20.72 13.57 10.66
CA TRP A 205 20.91 13.92 9.26
C TRP A 205 22.21 14.67 9.00
N ASP A 206 22.92 15.09 10.04
CA ASP A 206 24.19 15.82 9.88
C ASP A 206 25.21 14.94 9.16
N THR A 207 25.59 15.34 7.96
CA THR A 207 26.55 14.66 7.11
C THR A 207 27.26 15.63 6.18
N ASN A 208 28.52 15.34 5.88
CA ASN A 208 29.34 16.13 4.97
C ASN A 208 30.01 15.27 3.88
N ASP A 209 29.58 14.03 3.72
CA ASP A 209 30.28 13.04 2.90
C ASP A 209 29.76 12.98 1.44
N GLY A 210 28.67 13.69 1.12
CA GLY A 210 28.08 13.73 -0.23
C GLY A 210 27.41 12.41 -0.64
N ASN A 211 27.21 11.48 0.30
CA ASN A 211 26.66 10.15 0.03
C ASN A 211 25.13 10.10 0.13
N ASN A 212 24.50 11.19 0.54
CA ASN A 212 23.07 11.24 0.74
C ASN A 212 22.31 11.78 -0.47
N ILE A 213 21.14 11.21 -0.69
CA ILE A 213 20.11 11.69 -1.62
C ILE A 213 18.94 12.24 -0.82
N LEU A 214 18.48 13.42 -1.19
CA LEU A 214 17.23 13.99 -0.72
C LEU A 214 16.14 13.67 -1.74
N ILE A 215 15.05 13.07 -1.27
CA ILE A 215 13.85 12.80 -2.07
C ILE A 215 12.74 13.67 -1.51
N ILE A 216 12.07 14.42 -2.38
CA ILE A 216 10.95 15.30 -2.07
C ILE A 216 9.75 14.78 -2.84
N THR A 217 8.79 14.18 -2.17
CA THR A 217 7.56 13.70 -2.81
C THR A 217 6.65 14.87 -3.13
N HIS A 218 5.99 14.84 -4.27
CA HIS A 218 5.04 15.90 -4.66
C HIS A 218 3.65 15.65 -4.06
N GLU A 219 3.25 14.42 -3.98
CA GLU A 219 2.05 13.89 -3.34
C GLU A 219 2.37 12.45 -2.95
N LEU A 220 1.80 11.96 -1.86
CA LEU A 220 1.97 10.55 -1.49
C LEU A 220 1.19 9.63 -2.43
N ARG A 221 -0.02 10.01 -2.75
CA ARG A 221 -0.95 9.19 -3.53
C ARG A 221 -1.60 10.07 -4.58
N ASP A 222 -1.11 10.02 -5.82
CA ASP A 222 -1.68 10.77 -6.94
C ASP A 222 -2.54 9.84 -7.82
N LYS A 223 -1.93 9.14 -8.76
CA LYS A 223 -2.62 8.33 -9.76
C LYS A 223 -2.07 6.91 -9.77
N ALA A 224 -2.93 5.93 -9.50
CA ALA A 224 -2.56 4.52 -9.59
C ALA A 224 -2.12 4.14 -11.00
N THR A 225 -1.19 3.19 -11.13
CA THR A 225 -0.76 2.70 -12.45
C THR A 225 -1.80 1.77 -13.04
N ILE A 226 -2.32 0.83 -12.25
CA ILE A 226 -3.38 -0.11 -12.64
C ILE A 226 -4.46 -0.06 -11.56
N THR A 227 -5.69 0.23 -11.97
CA THR A 227 -6.88 0.21 -11.10
C THR A 227 -7.84 -0.88 -11.57
N LEU A 228 -8.22 -1.78 -10.68
CA LEU A 228 -9.23 -2.82 -10.90
C LEU A 228 -10.45 -2.53 -10.02
N ILE A 229 -11.64 -2.45 -10.60
CA ILE A 229 -12.90 -2.20 -9.90
C ILE A 229 -13.93 -3.24 -10.34
N ASP A 230 -14.49 -4.02 -9.41
CA ASP A 230 -15.50 -5.04 -9.70
C ASP A 230 -15.06 -6.04 -10.80
N CYS A 231 -13.77 -6.38 -10.86
CA CYS A 231 -13.22 -7.28 -11.86
C CYS A 231 -13.17 -8.72 -11.34
N ASP A 232 -13.29 -9.68 -12.25
CA ASP A 232 -13.13 -11.10 -11.95
C ASP A 232 -12.14 -11.77 -12.91
N ASN A 233 -11.26 -12.60 -12.36
CA ASN A 233 -10.21 -13.34 -13.07
C ASN A 233 -9.32 -12.42 -13.92
N THR A 234 -8.53 -11.59 -13.23
CA THR A 234 -7.59 -10.65 -13.86
C THR A 234 -6.16 -11.14 -13.72
N ILE A 235 -5.39 -11.12 -14.81
CA ILE A 235 -3.98 -11.51 -14.85
C ILE A 235 -3.12 -10.29 -15.19
N ILE A 236 -2.14 -9.99 -14.34
CA ILE A 236 -1.08 -9.00 -14.58
C ILE A 236 0.25 -9.74 -14.66
N LYS A 237 0.89 -9.73 -15.84
CA LYS A 237 2.08 -10.58 -16.02
C LYS A 237 3.19 -9.89 -16.80
N ASN A 238 4.45 -10.09 -16.38
CA ASN A 238 5.64 -9.52 -17.00
C ASN A 238 5.54 -7.99 -17.15
N VAL A 239 5.25 -7.31 -16.08
CA VAL A 239 5.14 -5.85 -16.03
C VAL A 239 6.29 -5.28 -15.22
N THR A 240 6.97 -4.27 -15.74
CA THR A 240 7.98 -3.51 -14.99
C THR A 240 7.49 -2.08 -14.79
N VAL A 241 7.36 -1.66 -13.55
CA VAL A 241 7.10 -0.28 -13.19
C VAL A 241 8.47 0.39 -12.97
N ILE A 242 8.91 1.17 -13.97
CA ILE A 242 10.14 1.97 -13.87
C ILE A 242 9.89 3.13 -12.91
N TYR A 243 8.70 3.73 -13.02
CA TYR A 243 8.18 4.66 -12.04
C TYR A 243 6.65 4.64 -12.01
N GLY A 244 6.09 4.60 -10.79
CA GLY A 244 4.65 4.72 -10.51
C GLY A 244 4.35 5.93 -9.64
N ALA A 245 3.29 6.66 -9.98
CA ALA A 245 2.95 7.94 -9.35
C ALA A 245 2.24 7.80 -8.00
N SER A 246 1.72 6.61 -7.69
CA SER A 246 0.97 6.29 -6.47
C SER A 246 1.04 4.78 -6.22
N MET A 247 -0.05 4.13 -5.79
CA MET A 247 -0.17 2.68 -5.77
C MET A 247 0.02 2.13 -7.19
N ALA A 248 0.91 1.16 -7.36
CA ALA A 248 1.15 0.66 -8.70
C ALA A 248 0.00 -0.25 -9.18
N LEU A 249 -0.56 -1.05 -8.29
CA LEU A 249 -1.80 -1.77 -8.53
C LEU A 249 -2.74 -1.54 -7.35
N ILE A 250 -3.96 -1.07 -7.62
CA ILE A 250 -5.05 -1.06 -6.67
C ILE A 250 -6.22 -1.88 -7.18
N ALA A 251 -6.70 -2.82 -6.37
CA ALA A 251 -7.86 -3.64 -6.70
C ALA A 251 -8.95 -3.50 -5.64
N MET A 252 -10.16 -3.24 -6.09
CA MET A 252 -11.32 -2.98 -5.24
C MET A 252 -12.47 -3.90 -5.65
N ASN A 253 -13.13 -4.54 -4.68
CA ASN A 253 -14.29 -5.41 -4.90
C ASN A 253 -14.08 -6.46 -6.01
N SER A 254 -12.84 -6.88 -6.22
CA SER A 254 -12.45 -7.75 -7.31
C SER A 254 -12.15 -9.16 -6.81
N SER A 255 -12.16 -10.14 -7.71
CA SER A 255 -11.93 -11.53 -7.35
C SER A 255 -10.95 -12.22 -8.31
N ASN A 256 -10.25 -13.25 -7.81
CA ASN A 256 -9.37 -14.10 -8.60
C ASN A 256 -8.30 -13.30 -9.37
N ILE A 257 -7.36 -12.71 -8.65
CA ILE A 257 -6.31 -11.85 -9.19
C ILE A 257 -4.98 -12.61 -9.21
N GLU A 258 -4.35 -12.73 -10.38
CA GLU A 258 -3.02 -13.32 -10.52
C GLU A 258 -2.02 -12.25 -10.98
N ILE A 259 -0.93 -12.10 -10.21
CA ILE A 259 0.14 -11.13 -10.44
C ILE A 259 1.44 -11.91 -10.53
N GLU A 260 2.05 -11.94 -11.71
CA GLU A 260 3.28 -12.68 -11.97
C GLU A 260 4.34 -11.77 -12.60
N SER A 261 5.53 -11.73 -12.04
CA SER A 261 6.65 -10.91 -12.53
C SER A 261 6.26 -9.43 -12.67
N PHE A 262 5.67 -8.88 -11.60
CA PHE A 262 5.36 -7.46 -11.47
C PHE A 262 6.52 -6.81 -10.70
N ASN A 263 7.37 -6.09 -11.43
CA ASN A 263 8.71 -5.74 -10.96
C ASN A 263 8.94 -4.25 -10.83
N PHE A 264 9.70 -3.88 -9.80
CA PHE A 264 10.12 -2.52 -9.48
C PHE A 264 11.61 -2.52 -9.21
N TYR A 265 12.36 -1.71 -9.92
CA TYR A 265 13.81 -1.65 -9.77
C TYR A 265 14.26 -0.23 -9.47
N GLN A 266 15.05 -0.06 -8.40
CA GLN A 266 15.83 1.16 -8.24
C GLN A 266 16.85 1.25 -9.36
N ASN A 267 17.13 2.48 -9.80
CA ASN A 267 18.14 2.76 -10.83
C ASN A 267 18.00 1.87 -12.07
N TYR A 268 16.74 1.67 -12.54
CA TYR A 268 16.44 0.82 -13.69
C TYR A 268 17.32 1.19 -14.90
N ASN A 269 18.12 0.23 -15.37
CA ASN A 269 19.06 0.43 -16.47
C ASN A 269 20.00 1.65 -16.32
N GLY A 270 20.36 2.02 -15.09
CA GLY A 270 21.26 3.15 -14.82
C GLY A 270 20.62 4.53 -14.97
N ASN A 271 19.29 4.63 -14.86
CA ASN A 271 18.58 5.92 -14.96
C ASN A 271 18.80 6.87 -13.76
N GLY A 272 19.51 6.43 -12.73
CA GLY A 272 19.84 7.22 -11.55
C GLY A 272 18.70 7.44 -10.56
N ARG A 273 17.48 6.91 -10.81
CA ARG A 273 16.32 7.11 -9.96
C ARG A 273 16.30 6.14 -8.77
N TYR A 274 16.16 6.68 -7.57
CA TYR A 274 16.09 5.88 -6.33
C TYR A 274 14.68 5.46 -5.93
N VAL A 275 13.66 6.13 -6.44
CA VAL A 275 12.25 5.80 -6.23
C VAL A 275 11.67 5.15 -7.48
N SER A 276 11.13 3.96 -7.33
CA SER A 276 10.40 3.24 -8.39
C SER A 276 8.89 3.42 -8.27
N ASN A 277 8.38 3.73 -7.08
CA ASN A 277 6.95 3.94 -6.86
C ASN A 277 6.70 4.83 -5.63
N ASN A 278 5.76 5.78 -5.74
CA ASN A 278 5.49 6.73 -4.66
C ASN A 278 4.65 6.18 -3.50
N ALA A 279 3.97 5.08 -3.68
CA ALA A 279 3.17 4.43 -2.64
C ALA A 279 3.26 2.90 -2.76
N ASP A 280 2.19 2.18 -2.43
CA ASP A 280 2.20 0.72 -2.39
C ASP A 280 2.47 0.07 -3.75
N GLY A 281 3.15 -1.08 -3.75
CA GLY A 281 3.32 -1.89 -4.94
C GLY A 281 1.98 -2.53 -5.36
N ILE A 282 1.38 -3.28 -4.45
CA ILE A 282 0.08 -3.94 -4.64
C ILE A 282 -0.80 -3.61 -3.45
N HIS A 283 -1.95 -3.02 -3.70
CA HIS A 283 -2.95 -2.72 -2.69
C HIS A 283 -4.30 -3.29 -3.09
N THR A 284 -4.90 -4.11 -2.22
CA THR A 284 -6.24 -4.64 -2.51
C THR A 284 -7.14 -4.52 -1.29
N TYR A 285 -8.39 -4.13 -1.50
CA TYR A 285 -9.38 -4.13 -0.45
C TYR A 285 -10.73 -4.66 -0.92
N ASN A 286 -11.43 -5.29 0.00
CA ASN A 286 -12.73 -5.92 -0.22
C ASN A 286 -12.74 -6.92 -1.38
N CYS A 287 -11.60 -7.54 -1.65
CA CYS A 287 -11.45 -8.57 -2.67
C CYS A 287 -11.84 -9.95 -2.14
N SER A 288 -12.10 -10.88 -3.05
CA SER A 288 -12.53 -12.25 -2.75
C SER A 288 -11.86 -13.29 -3.66
N GLY A 289 -12.22 -14.57 -3.50
CA GLY A 289 -11.62 -15.65 -4.27
C GLY A 289 -10.14 -15.84 -3.93
N LYS A 290 -9.26 -15.90 -4.91
CA LYS A 290 -7.83 -16.11 -4.71
C LYS A 290 -7.00 -14.96 -5.25
N ILE A 291 -6.02 -14.50 -4.45
CA ILE A 291 -4.99 -13.53 -4.86
C ILE A 291 -3.65 -14.26 -4.89
N VAL A 292 -3.02 -14.32 -6.05
CA VAL A 292 -1.71 -14.96 -6.25
C VAL A 292 -0.69 -13.91 -6.68
N VAL A 293 0.43 -13.81 -5.94
CA VAL A 293 1.57 -12.96 -6.31
C VAL A 293 2.81 -13.83 -6.38
N LYS A 294 3.45 -13.88 -7.53
CA LYS A 294 4.61 -14.78 -7.73
C LYS A 294 5.69 -14.18 -8.61
N ASN A 295 6.94 -14.56 -8.34
CA ASN A 295 8.11 -14.15 -9.12
C ASN A 295 8.26 -12.61 -9.23
N CYS A 296 7.85 -11.85 -8.20
CA CYS A 296 7.92 -10.40 -8.20
C CYS A 296 9.21 -9.90 -7.54
N TYR A 297 9.77 -8.82 -8.06
CA TYR A 297 10.93 -8.14 -7.52
C TYR A 297 10.56 -6.69 -7.22
N MET A 298 10.62 -6.27 -5.94
CA MET A 298 10.15 -4.95 -5.52
C MET A 298 11.22 -4.21 -4.72
N GLU A 299 11.72 -3.12 -5.30
CA GLU A 299 12.64 -2.16 -4.69
C GLU A 299 12.21 -0.72 -4.95
N GLY A 300 12.53 0.16 -4.02
CA GLY A 300 12.38 1.60 -4.23
C GLY A 300 10.97 2.13 -4.05
N LEU A 301 10.12 1.44 -3.32
CA LEU A 301 8.77 1.90 -2.98
C LEU A 301 8.80 2.78 -1.73
N LEU A 302 7.97 3.80 -1.70
CA LEU A 302 7.86 4.73 -0.56
C LEU A 302 6.73 4.36 0.42
N ASP A 303 6.04 3.23 0.20
CA ASP A 303 5.03 2.68 1.09
C ASP A 303 5.04 1.15 1.02
N ASP A 304 3.96 0.45 1.38
CA ASP A 304 3.91 -1.00 1.50
C ASP A 304 4.21 -1.74 0.16
N TYR A 305 4.94 -2.84 0.24
CA TYR A 305 5.15 -3.70 -0.94
C TYR A 305 3.84 -4.34 -1.38
N ILE A 306 3.13 -4.90 -0.40
CA ILE A 306 1.83 -5.52 -0.57
C ILE A 306 0.96 -5.18 0.63
N ASN A 307 -0.23 -4.65 0.38
CA ASN A 307 -1.27 -4.44 1.38
C ASN A 307 -2.58 -5.10 0.91
N ILE A 308 -2.96 -6.20 1.54
CA ILE A 308 -4.19 -6.94 1.24
C ILE A 308 -5.05 -6.93 2.48
N HIS A 309 -6.19 -6.26 2.43
CA HIS A 309 -7.10 -6.12 3.57
C HIS A 309 -8.55 -5.94 3.12
N ASN A 310 -9.46 -5.97 4.07
CA ASN A 310 -10.81 -5.43 3.92
C ASN A 310 -10.96 -4.15 4.73
N ASN A 311 -12.15 -3.58 4.76
CA ASN A 311 -12.43 -2.40 5.56
C ASN A 311 -13.47 -2.70 6.63
N TYR A 312 -13.24 -2.17 7.81
CA TYR A 312 -14.29 -2.03 8.79
C TYR A 312 -15.23 -0.89 8.40
N VAL A 313 -16.50 -1.07 8.68
CA VAL A 313 -17.50 0.00 8.65
C VAL A 313 -18.11 0.14 10.04
N VAL A 314 -18.65 1.31 10.37
CA VAL A 314 -19.09 1.65 11.72
C VAL A 314 -20.57 1.99 11.74
N VAL A 315 -21.30 1.48 12.73
CA VAL A 315 -22.69 1.82 12.99
C VAL A 315 -22.78 3.25 13.47
N ASP A 316 -23.32 4.15 12.66
CA ASP A 316 -23.55 5.54 13.01
C ASP A 316 -24.83 5.72 13.85
N SER A 317 -25.91 5.08 13.43
CA SER A 317 -27.19 5.09 14.14
C SER A 317 -28.11 3.95 13.69
N ILE A 318 -29.09 3.64 14.53
CA ILE A 318 -30.15 2.66 14.24
C ILE A 318 -31.47 3.42 14.29
N VAL A 319 -32.24 3.33 13.21
CA VAL A 319 -33.54 3.99 13.08
C VAL A 319 -34.58 2.95 12.66
N GLN A 320 -35.41 2.51 13.57
CA GLN A 320 -36.37 1.41 13.41
C GLN A 320 -35.65 0.10 12.99
N ASP A 321 -35.91 -0.41 11.80
CA ASP A 321 -35.31 -1.64 11.23
C ASP A 321 -34.15 -1.34 10.26
N LYS A 322 -33.67 -0.09 10.20
CA LYS A 322 -32.57 0.34 9.35
C LYS A 322 -31.35 0.76 10.17
N VAL A 323 -30.18 0.38 9.69
CA VAL A 323 -28.90 0.76 10.27
C VAL A 323 -28.18 1.72 9.32
N LEU A 324 -27.80 2.88 9.84
CA LEU A 324 -26.95 3.81 9.12
C LEU A 324 -25.51 3.48 9.44
N ILE A 325 -24.72 3.24 8.41
CA ILE A 325 -23.33 2.76 8.51
C ILE A 325 -22.40 3.75 7.81
N LYS A 326 -21.29 4.08 8.44
CA LYS A 326 -20.21 4.91 7.87
C LYS A 326 -19.01 4.05 7.50
N SER A 327 -18.30 4.48 6.45
CA SER A 327 -16.94 4.03 6.15
C SER A 327 -15.97 5.11 6.63
N PRO A 328 -15.41 4.99 7.85
CA PRO A 328 -14.66 6.07 8.48
C PRO A 328 -13.20 6.12 8.05
N GLY A 329 -12.69 5.10 7.37
CA GLY A 329 -11.28 5.00 6.99
C GLY A 329 -10.76 6.20 6.22
N ALA A 330 -9.52 6.58 6.50
CA ALA A 330 -8.89 7.75 5.93
C ALA A 330 -8.68 7.66 4.41
N ALA A 331 -8.61 6.45 3.86
CA ALA A 331 -8.28 6.22 2.45
C ALA A 331 -9.50 5.96 1.55
N ILE A 332 -10.63 5.51 2.10
CA ILE A 332 -11.74 5.00 1.29
C ILE A 332 -13.03 5.65 1.77
N GLY A 333 -13.55 6.55 0.94
CA GLY A 333 -14.87 7.10 1.16
C GLY A 333 -15.99 6.15 0.70
N ILE A 334 -17.23 6.57 0.90
CA ILE A 334 -18.44 5.86 0.46
C ILE A 334 -18.56 5.73 -1.08
N GLN A 335 -17.70 6.38 -1.83
CA GLN A 335 -17.71 6.40 -3.29
C GLN A 335 -17.47 5.02 -3.90
N CYS A 336 -16.61 4.21 -3.26
CA CYS A 336 -16.42 2.82 -3.64
C CYS A 336 -16.99 1.94 -2.51
N PRO A 337 -18.20 1.39 -2.68
CA PRO A 337 -18.85 0.62 -1.63
C PRO A 337 -18.02 -0.60 -1.22
N VAL A 338 -17.76 -0.73 0.09
CA VAL A 338 -17.03 -1.86 0.68
C VAL A 338 -17.96 -2.96 1.21
N ILE A 339 -19.26 -2.78 1.05
CA ILE A 339 -20.32 -3.73 1.41
C ILE A 339 -21.37 -3.78 0.31
N ALA A 340 -22.02 -4.92 0.14
CA ALA A 340 -23.08 -5.15 -0.86
C ALA A 340 -24.22 -6.04 -0.32
N GLU A 341 -25.37 -5.99 -0.99
CA GLU A 341 -26.49 -6.88 -0.67
C GLU A 341 -26.08 -8.34 -0.76
N GLY A 342 -26.60 -9.16 0.14
CA GLY A 342 -26.29 -10.58 0.29
C GLY A 342 -25.01 -10.88 1.05
N GLN A 343 -24.16 -9.89 1.33
CA GLN A 343 -22.96 -10.09 2.13
C GLN A 343 -23.26 -10.17 3.62
N SER A 344 -22.41 -10.89 4.35
CA SER A 344 -22.49 -11.07 5.80
C SER A 344 -21.45 -10.22 6.50
N LEU A 345 -21.89 -9.48 7.50
CA LEU A 345 -21.06 -8.61 8.34
C LEU A 345 -21.01 -9.16 9.77
N LEU A 346 -19.83 -9.35 10.32
CA LEU A 346 -19.62 -9.70 11.73
C LEU A 346 -19.45 -8.41 12.53
N ALA A 347 -20.32 -8.24 13.54
CA ALA A 347 -20.26 -7.09 14.44
C ALA A 347 -19.25 -7.31 15.58
N TYR A 348 -18.55 -6.25 15.95
CA TYR A 348 -17.64 -6.18 17.09
C TYR A 348 -17.97 -4.98 17.96
N ASN A 349 -17.68 -5.11 19.23
CA ASN A 349 -17.56 -3.95 20.10
C ASN A 349 -16.28 -3.18 19.73
N GLN A 350 -16.40 -1.91 19.38
CA GLN A 350 -15.26 -1.09 18.96
C GLN A 350 -14.12 -1.02 19.99
N ASN A 351 -14.44 -1.07 21.28
CA ASN A 351 -13.44 -0.88 22.34
C ASN A 351 -12.77 -2.18 22.78
N THR A 352 -13.37 -3.34 22.49
CA THR A 352 -12.92 -4.64 23.04
C THR A 352 -12.67 -5.69 21.96
N VAL A 353 -13.02 -5.41 20.71
CA VAL A 353 -12.95 -6.37 19.57
C VAL A 353 -13.65 -7.70 19.84
N GLU A 354 -14.55 -7.73 20.80
CA GLU A 354 -15.37 -8.91 21.09
C GLU A 354 -16.39 -9.10 19.97
N PRO A 355 -16.41 -10.27 19.33
CA PRO A 355 -17.39 -10.57 18.30
C PRO A 355 -18.77 -10.67 18.94
N LYS A 356 -19.76 -10.04 18.32
CA LYS A 356 -21.15 -10.07 18.74
C LYS A 356 -21.96 -11.07 17.90
N GLU A 357 -22.46 -10.61 16.78
CA GLU A 357 -23.32 -11.40 15.90
C GLU A 357 -23.03 -11.11 14.43
N THR A 358 -23.34 -12.07 13.57
CA THR A 358 -23.26 -11.90 12.12
C THR A 358 -24.61 -11.50 11.56
N TYR A 359 -24.63 -10.47 10.72
CA TYR A 359 -25.80 -9.93 10.03
C TYR A 359 -25.63 -10.04 8.53
N THR A 360 -26.68 -10.51 7.82
CA THR A 360 -26.69 -10.52 6.35
C THR A 360 -27.43 -9.30 5.83
N ILE A 361 -26.87 -8.62 4.85
CA ILE A 361 -27.45 -7.43 4.22
C ILE A 361 -28.59 -7.86 3.30
N LEU A 362 -29.83 -7.48 3.61
CA LEU A 362 -31.01 -7.73 2.76
C LEU A 362 -31.25 -6.61 1.75
N ASN A 363 -30.94 -5.37 2.15
CA ASN A 363 -31.07 -4.19 1.29
C ASN A 363 -30.00 -3.17 1.66
N LEU A 364 -29.46 -2.52 0.65
CA LEU A 364 -28.43 -1.49 0.80
C LEU A 364 -28.72 -0.31 -0.13
N GLU A 365 -28.83 0.86 0.48
CA GLU A 365 -28.92 2.14 -0.23
C GLU A 365 -27.71 3.01 0.12
N VAL A 366 -27.14 3.70 -0.86
CA VAL A 366 -26.00 4.61 -0.65
C VAL A 366 -26.51 6.05 -0.60
N ASP A 367 -26.49 6.66 0.56
CA ASP A 367 -26.78 8.09 0.73
C ASP A 367 -25.49 8.92 0.58
N LYS A 368 -25.15 9.28 -0.65
CA LYS A 368 -23.97 10.07 -0.97
C LYS A 368 -23.98 11.47 -0.33
N LYS A 369 -25.15 12.04 -0.04
CA LYS A 369 -25.27 13.37 0.57
C LYS A 369 -24.83 13.35 2.04
N ASN A 370 -25.27 12.33 2.78
CA ASN A 370 -24.96 12.18 4.20
C ASN A 370 -23.73 11.28 4.44
N GLN A 371 -23.11 10.74 3.39
CA GLN A 371 -21.96 9.83 3.45
C GLN A 371 -22.22 8.61 4.34
N VAL A 372 -23.37 7.96 4.14
CA VAL A 372 -23.76 6.74 4.87
C VAL A 372 -24.35 5.70 3.93
N TYR A 373 -24.19 4.43 4.31
CA TYR A 373 -24.97 3.32 3.82
C TYR A 373 -26.22 3.20 4.70
N VAL A 374 -27.38 3.04 4.09
CA VAL A 374 -28.63 2.72 4.78
C VAL A 374 -28.91 1.24 4.53
N VAL A 375 -28.79 0.43 5.58
CA VAL A 375 -28.79 -1.03 5.49
C VAL A 375 -29.96 -1.60 6.26
N LYS A 376 -30.60 -2.64 5.67
CA LYS A 376 -31.53 -3.54 6.36
C LYS A 376 -30.90 -4.91 6.49
N PHE A 377 -30.90 -5.48 7.69
CA PHE A 377 -30.37 -6.80 7.99
C PHE A 377 -31.45 -7.88 8.10
N ASP A 378 -31.00 -9.13 8.07
CA ASP A 378 -31.82 -10.34 8.15
C ASP A 378 -32.32 -10.70 9.57
N LYS A 379 -31.85 -9.98 10.60
CA LYS A 379 -32.06 -10.28 12.02
C LYS A 379 -32.45 -9.06 12.81
N ASP A 380 -32.97 -9.32 14.02
CA ASP A 380 -33.23 -8.30 15.03
C ASP A 380 -31.91 -7.59 15.44
N LEU A 381 -32.00 -6.30 15.73
CA LEU A 381 -30.85 -5.42 15.97
C LEU A 381 -30.49 -5.27 17.47
N ASP A 382 -31.08 -6.08 18.35
CA ASP A 382 -30.95 -5.95 19.81
C ASP A 382 -29.51 -6.02 20.33
N LYS A 383 -28.61 -6.71 19.59
CA LYS A 383 -27.20 -6.85 19.93
C LYS A 383 -26.31 -5.81 19.24
N LEU A 384 -26.86 -5.02 18.34
CA LEU A 384 -26.13 -4.01 17.60
C LEU A 384 -26.30 -2.64 18.27
N ALA A 385 -25.23 -1.89 18.39
CA ALA A 385 -25.23 -0.57 19.00
C ALA A 385 -24.49 0.46 18.14
N LYS A 386 -24.81 1.73 18.34
CA LYS A 386 -24.02 2.84 17.77
C LYS A 386 -22.56 2.72 18.21
N GLY A 387 -21.64 2.85 17.25
CA GLY A 387 -20.20 2.71 17.43
C GLY A 387 -19.69 1.29 17.23
N ASP A 388 -20.56 0.28 17.11
CA ASP A 388 -20.10 -1.06 16.77
C ASP A 388 -19.43 -1.06 15.39
N VAL A 389 -18.40 -1.87 15.27
CA VAL A 389 -17.60 -2.03 14.06
C VAL A 389 -18.04 -3.31 13.36
N LEU A 390 -18.25 -3.24 12.06
CA LEU A 390 -18.70 -4.35 11.24
C LEU A 390 -17.61 -4.75 10.25
N GLU A 391 -17.24 -6.03 10.25
CA GLU A 391 -16.29 -6.64 9.31
C GLU A 391 -17.03 -7.40 8.21
N ASN A 392 -16.72 -7.14 6.96
CA ASN A 392 -17.24 -7.92 5.85
C ASN A 392 -16.55 -9.29 5.79
N ILE A 393 -17.24 -10.33 6.27
CA ILE A 393 -16.73 -11.71 6.28
C ILE A 393 -17.03 -12.49 4.99
N SER A 394 -17.75 -11.90 4.04
CA SER A 394 -18.01 -12.50 2.72
C SER A 394 -16.89 -12.24 1.71
N SER A 395 -16.10 -11.20 1.92
CA SER A 395 -14.97 -10.81 1.05
C SER A 395 -13.66 -11.11 1.76
N GLN A 396 -13.23 -12.38 1.76
CA GLN A 396 -12.05 -12.86 2.47
C GLN A 396 -11.20 -13.71 1.52
N PRO A 397 -10.24 -13.13 0.78
CA PRO A 397 -9.49 -13.86 -0.21
C PRO A 397 -8.54 -14.91 0.41
N GLU A 398 -8.33 -16.01 -0.29
CA GLU A 398 -7.14 -16.82 -0.10
C GLU A 398 -5.93 -16.11 -0.74
N ILE A 399 -4.79 -16.09 -0.05
CA ILE A 399 -3.61 -15.34 -0.47
C ILE A 399 -2.43 -16.30 -0.65
N GLU A 400 -1.76 -16.22 -1.78
CA GLU A 400 -0.57 -17.01 -2.09
C GLU A 400 0.55 -16.11 -2.63
N ILE A 401 1.64 -15.99 -1.87
CA ILE A 401 2.81 -15.19 -2.24
C ILE A 401 4.01 -16.12 -2.38
N LYS A 402 4.62 -16.19 -3.57
CA LYS A 402 5.71 -17.13 -3.84
C LYS A 402 6.86 -16.52 -4.62
N ASP A 403 8.07 -16.94 -4.28
CA ASP A 403 9.28 -16.65 -5.03
C ASP A 403 9.48 -15.16 -5.30
N CYS A 404 9.16 -14.29 -4.30
CA CYS A 404 9.24 -12.85 -4.39
C CYS A 404 10.42 -12.28 -3.62
N TYR A 405 10.95 -11.15 -4.08
CA TYR A 405 11.95 -10.35 -3.39
C TYR A 405 11.37 -8.98 -3.02
N PHE A 406 11.49 -8.60 -1.76
CA PHE A 406 11.08 -7.32 -1.21
C PHE A 406 12.26 -6.65 -0.52
N GLY A 407 12.75 -5.56 -1.07
CA GLY A 407 13.93 -4.91 -0.54
C GLY A 407 13.99 -3.42 -0.82
N ASN A 408 14.87 -2.79 -0.06
CA ASN A 408 15.37 -1.45 -0.30
C ASN A 408 14.34 -0.30 -0.36
N ILE A 409 14.47 0.65 0.54
CA ILE A 409 13.54 1.74 0.88
C ILE A 409 12.41 1.24 1.81
N ARG A 410 11.60 2.17 2.30
CA ARG A 410 10.49 1.90 3.20
C ARG A 410 9.49 0.99 2.52
N GLY A 411 9.04 0.00 3.24
CA GLY A 411 7.97 -0.85 2.80
C GLY A 411 7.84 -2.04 3.73
N LEU A 412 6.63 -2.47 3.94
CA LEU A 412 6.30 -3.67 4.68
C LEU A 412 5.22 -4.44 3.92
N ALA A 413 4.87 -5.60 4.38
CA ALA A 413 3.80 -6.36 3.78
C ALA A 413 2.69 -6.59 4.81
N ARG A 414 1.44 -6.43 4.37
CA ARG A 414 0.22 -6.63 5.16
C ARG A 414 -0.67 -7.63 4.45
N PHE A 415 -1.08 -8.67 5.14
CA PHE A 415 -1.97 -9.71 4.62
C PHE A 415 -3.08 -9.98 5.62
N GLN A 416 -4.09 -9.13 5.61
CA GLN A 416 -5.19 -9.15 6.58
C GLN A 416 -6.42 -9.82 5.97
N SER A 417 -6.51 -11.15 6.11
CA SER A 417 -7.65 -11.94 5.64
C SER A 417 -7.91 -13.14 6.55
N ARG A 418 -9.16 -13.52 6.69
CA ARG A 418 -9.58 -14.79 7.32
C ARG A 418 -9.31 -16.00 6.41
N GLY A 419 -9.14 -15.75 5.11
CA GLY A 419 -8.78 -16.78 4.16
C GLY A 419 -7.38 -17.34 4.42
N LYS A 420 -7.10 -18.52 3.89
CA LYS A 420 -5.78 -19.14 4.03
C LYS A 420 -4.72 -18.28 3.33
N THR A 421 -3.67 -17.90 4.06
CA THR A 421 -2.53 -17.16 3.52
C THR A 421 -1.28 -18.02 3.54
N ILE A 422 -0.59 -18.13 2.41
CA ILE A 422 0.69 -18.85 2.29
C ILE A 422 1.73 -17.90 1.70
N ILE A 423 2.87 -17.73 2.40
CA ILE A 423 4.06 -17.02 1.93
C ILE A 423 5.20 -18.01 1.85
N GLU A 424 5.75 -18.21 0.66
CA GLU A 424 6.68 -19.29 0.39
C GLU A 424 7.88 -18.82 -0.44
N ASN A 425 9.08 -19.20 -0.04
CA ASN A 425 10.34 -18.93 -0.75
C ASN A 425 10.60 -17.44 -1.06
N CYS A 426 10.11 -16.53 -0.21
CA CYS A 426 10.29 -15.10 -0.40
C CYS A 426 11.51 -14.57 0.37
N THR A 427 12.07 -13.48 -0.12
CA THR A 427 13.14 -12.74 0.56
C THR A 427 12.65 -11.35 0.98
N PHE A 428 12.80 -11.06 2.28
CA PHE A 428 12.48 -9.76 2.88
C PHE A 428 13.79 -9.07 3.31
N ASP A 429 14.24 -8.12 2.51
CA ASP A 429 15.48 -7.36 2.70
C ASP A 429 15.15 -5.87 2.90
N ASN A 430 14.35 -5.60 3.92
CA ASN A 430 13.89 -4.26 4.26
C ASN A 430 14.26 -3.87 5.70
N PRO A 431 14.47 -2.56 5.97
CA PRO A 431 14.86 -2.09 7.30
C PRO A 431 13.73 -2.07 8.32
N ASP A 432 12.48 -2.06 7.88
CA ASP A 432 11.30 -1.98 8.74
C ASP A 432 10.76 -3.37 9.14
N ILE A 433 9.60 -3.41 9.79
CA ILE A 433 8.87 -4.65 10.07
C ILE A 433 8.59 -5.35 8.73
N ALA A 434 8.97 -6.61 8.59
CA ALA A 434 8.75 -7.31 7.33
C ALA A 434 7.25 -7.57 7.10
N LEU A 435 6.55 -8.05 8.14
CA LEU A 435 5.14 -8.41 8.10
C LEU A 435 4.43 -7.85 9.33
N ILE A 436 3.41 -7.03 9.10
CA ILE A 436 2.59 -6.43 10.17
C ILE A 436 1.11 -6.78 9.99
N PHE A 437 0.45 -7.10 11.08
CA PHE A 437 -0.96 -7.46 11.13
C PHE A 437 -1.62 -6.67 12.25
N THR A 438 -2.47 -5.73 11.88
CA THR A 438 -3.15 -4.85 12.82
C THR A 438 -4.66 -4.92 12.58
N GLY A 439 -5.44 -5.08 13.62
CA GLY A 439 -6.87 -4.85 13.54
C GLY A 439 -7.15 -3.37 13.74
N ASP A 440 -6.89 -2.52 12.75
CA ASP A 440 -7.05 -1.08 12.88
C ASP A 440 -8.52 -0.66 12.87
N MET A 441 -9.01 -0.26 14.03
CA MET A 441 -10.36 0.30 14.22
C MET A 441 -10.32 1.78 14.58
N THR A 442 -9.20 2.46 14.36
CA THR A 442 -8.98 3.83 14.87
C THR A 442 -8.71 4.86 13.77
N TYR A 443 -7.95 4.51 12.75
CA TYR A 443 -7.51 5.47 11.74
C TYR A 443 -7.77 5.02 10.30
N TRP A 444 -7.18 3.89 9.86
CA TRP A 444 -7.36 3.37 8.50
C TRP A 444 -8.61 2.52 8.37
N PHE A 445 -9.04 1.91 9.46
CA PHE A 445 -10.14 0.93 9.48
C PHE A 445 -9.90 -0.24 8.53
N GLU A 446 -8.64 -0.64 8.39
CA GLU A 446 -8.24 -1.84 7.67
C GLU A 446 -8.58 -3.06 8.50
N SER A 447 -9.41 -3.95 7.95
CA SER A 447 -9.94 -5.10 8.65
C SER A 447 -9.30 -6.40 8.25
N GLY A 448 -9.42 -7.34 9.12
CA GLY A 448 -9.17 -8.75 8.93
C GLY A 448 -8.19 -9.33 9.94
N PRO A 449 -8.68 -10.19 10.85
CA PRO A 449 -7.79 -11.04 11.62
C PRO A 449 -7.15 -12.05 10.68
N VAL A 450 -5.90 -12.38 10.93
CA VAL A 450 -5.22 -13.46 10.24
C VAL A 450 -5.69 -14.79 10.84
N GLN A 451 -6.15 -15.70 9.99
CA GLN A 451 -6.56 -17.05 10.40
C GLN A 451 -6.04 -18.06 9.37
N ASN A 452 -5.22 -19.03 9.79
CA ASN A 452 -4.53 -19.98 8.90
C ASN A 452 -3.43 -19.33 8.03
N PHE A 453 -2.43 -18.80 8.70
CA PHE A 453 -1.31 -18.10 8.11
C PHE A 453 -0.04 -18.94 8.14
N ILE A 454 0.59 -19.15 6.99
CA ILE A 454 1.78 -20.01 6.85
C ILE A 454 2.89 -19.22 6.16
N VAL A 455 4.06 -19.15 6.79
CA VAL A 455 5.31 -18.64 6.21
C VAL A 455 6.32 -19.78 6.22
N ARG A 456 6.88 -20.11 5.06
CA ARG A 456 7.88 -21.18 4.97
C ARG A 456 8.94 -20.96 3.91
N GLY A 457 10.17 -21.42 4.20
CA GLY A 457 11.29 -21.33 3.27
C GLY A 457 11.70 -19.90 2.92
N CYS A 458 11.33 -18.91 3.74
CA CYS A 458 11.60 -17.50 3.48
C CYS A 458 12.91 -17.05 4.13
N LYS A 459 13.50 -15.97 3.58
CA LYS A 459 14.68 -15.30 4.13
C LYS A 459 14.32 -13.90 4.62
N PHE A 460 14.72 -13.59 5.84
CA PHE A 460 14.51 -12.29 6.48
C PHE A 460 15.86 -11.69 6.86
N TYR A 461 16.21 -10.58 6.24
CA TYR A 461 17.37 -9.81 6.67
C TYR A 461 17.01 -8.91 7.83
N TRP A 462 17.91 -8.85 8.82
CA TRP A 462 17.65 -8.17 10.08
C TRP A 462 17.84 -6.66 9.99
N SER A 463 17.02 -5.97 10.76
CA SER A 463 17.21 -4.56 11.12
C SER A 463 17.22 -4.45 12.64
N ASP A 464 18.14 -3.68 13.20
CA ASP A 464 18.29 -3.52 14.67
C ASP A 464 17.10 -2.78 15.32
N THR A 465 16.15 -2.28 14.54
CA THR A 465 15.12 -1.36 15.02
C THR A 465 13.77 -2.05 15.24
N PHE A 466 13.39 -3.02 14.39
CA PHE A 466 12.03 -3.56 14.39
C PHE A 466 11.99 -5.09 14.35
N PRO A 467 10.96 -5.74 14.94
CA PRO A 467 10.73 -7.17 14.78
C PRO A 467 10.44 -7.50 13.29
N ARG A 468 10.63 -8.75 12.91
CA ARG A 468 10.25 -9.18 11.55
C ARG A 468 8.75 -9.40 11.41
N PHE A 469 8.08 -9.77 12.52
CA PHE A 469 6.64 -9.98 12.58
C PHE A 469 6.04 -9.17 13.73
N ASP A 470 4.93 -8.50 13.46
CA ASP A 470 4.14 -7.82 14.49
C ASP A 470 2.65 -8.18 14.32
N PHE A 471 2.16 -9.05 15.19
CA PHE A 471 0.75 -9.43 15.26
C PHE A 471 0.10 -8.73 16.44
N ARG A 472 -0.85 -7.87 16.19
CA ARG A 472 -1.55 -7.11 17.21
C ARG A 472 -2.96 -6.75 16.81
N CYS A 473 -3.76 -6.31 17.77
CA CYS A 473 -4.96 -5.55 17.54
C CYS A 473 -4.79 -4.20 18.24
N ASP A 474 -5.18 -3.12 17.58
CA ASP A 474 -4.94 -1.75 18.08
C ASP A 474 -5.95 -1.33 19.17
N VAL A 475 -6.94 -2.15 19.46
CA VAL A 475 -7.88 -1.96 20.57
C VAL A 475 -7.75 -3.07 21.61
N GLY A 476 -8.06 -2.75 22.86
CA GLY A 476 -7.95 -3.70 23.97
C GLY A 476 -9.01 -4.80 23.93
N PHE A 477 -8.64 -5.98 24.40
CA PHE A 477 -9.60 -7.04 24.73
C PHE A 477 -9.91 -6.99 26.22
N THR A 478 -11.15 -7.20 26.60
CA THR A 478 -11.56 -7.36 27.99
C THR A 478 -11.57 -8.81 28.43
N ASP A 479 -11.63 -9.74 27.51
CA ASP A 479 -11.59 -11.18 27.75
C ASP A 479 -10.24 -11.75 27.30
N GLU A 480 -9.46 -12.25 28.24
CA GLU A 480 -8.13 -12.86 28.00
C GLU A 480 -8.21 -14.13 27.13
N GLU A 481 -9.38 -14.77 27.01
CA GLU A 481 -9.58 -15.96 26.18
C GLU A 481 -9.98 -15.62 24.73
N ASN A 482 -10.20 -14.35 24.41
CA ASN A 482 -10.51 -13.90 23.05
C ASN A 482 -9.24 -13.56 22.27
N TYR A 483 -8.96 -14.37 21.27
CA TYR A 483 -7.80 -14.17 20.40
C TYR A 483 -8.23 -13.68 19.02
N TYR A 484 -7.60 -12.58 18.59
CA TYR A 484 -7.91 -11.95 17.31
C TYR A 484 -7.26 -12.70 16.14
N HIS A 485 -5.97 -13.01 16.24
CA HIS A 485 -5.25 -13.80 15.25
C HIS A 485 -5.14 -15.25 15.67
N LYS A 486 -5.19 -16.20 14.70
CA LYS A 486 -5.17 -17.65 15.02
C LYS A 486 -4.42 -18.47 13.97
N ASN A 487 -3.89 -19.63 14.39
CA ASN A 487 -3.30 -20.65 13.52
C ASN A 487 -2.18 -20.10 12.63
N ILE A 488 -1.10 -19.67 13.25
CA ILE A 488 0.04 -19.06 12.58
C ILE A 488 1.20 -20.04 12.64
N LEU A 489 1.76 -20.40 11.47
CA LEU A 489 2.92 -21.28 11.33
C LEU A 489 4.04 -20.55 10.60
N ILE A 490 5.22 -20.47 11.22
CA ILE A 490 6.46 -19.96 10.62
C ILE A 490 7.49 -21.08 10.71
N GLU A 491 7.88 -21.64 9.56
CA GLU A 491 8.76 -22.81 9.53
C GLU A 491 9.80 -22.76 8.41
N ASN A 492 10.95 -23.40 8.65
CA ASN A 492 12.04 -23.55 7.68
C ASN A 492 12.51 -22.20 7.08
N CYS A 493 12.49 -21.14 7.85
CA CYS A 493 12.93 -19.80 7.44
C CYS A 493 14.33 -19.49 7.95
N GLU A 494 15.04 -18.60 7.25
CA GLU A 494 16.36 -18.10 7.61
C GLU A 494 16.26 -16.64 8.07
N PHE A 495 16.76 -16.32 9.28
CA PHE A 495 16.84 -14.95 9.82
C PHE A 495 18.30 -14.54 9.88
N LEU A 496 18.71 -13.61 9.02
CA LEU A 496 20.09 -13.26 8.75
C LEU A 496 20.43 -11.86 9.28
N GLY A 497 21.63 -11.70 9.86
CA GLY A 497 22.11 -10.44 10.41
C GLY A 497 21.49 -10.09 11.77
N CYS A 498 20.95 -11.08 12.50
CA CYS A 498 20.56 -10.91 13.89
C CYS A 498 21.80 -10.49 14.69
N GLY A 499 21.79 -9.27 15.25
CA GLY A 499 22.94 -8.68 15.90
C GLY A 499 23.50 -9.47 17.08
N LYS A 500 24.61 -9.01 17.66
CA LYS A 500 25.21 -9.62 18.85
C LYS A 500 24.37 -9.46 20.12
N ASN A 501 23.36 -8.59 20.09
CA ASN A 501 22.41 -8.38 21.19
C ASN A 501 21.14 -9.18 20.91
N GLU A 502 20.45 -9.56 21.98
CA GLU A 502 19.17 -10.27 21.91
C GLU A 502 18.16 -9.49 21.04
N SER A 503 17.71 -10.12 19.96
CA SER A 503 16.85 -9.53 18.95
C SER A 503 15.43 -10.07 19.00
N THR A 504 14.41 -9.22 18.95
CA THR A 504 13.00 -9.65 18.94
C THR A 504 12.56 -9.99 17.52
N LEU A 505 12.35 -11.27 17.22
CA LEU A 505 11.86 -11.74 15.92
C LEU A 505 10.38 -11.44 15.70
N ALA A 506 9.57 -11.70 16.71
CA ALA A 506 8.14 -11.49 16.64
C ALA A 506 7.59 -10.81 17.90
N LYS A 507 6.58 -9.95 17.72
CA LYS A 507 5.71 -9.48 18.79
C LYS A 507 4.31 -10.02 18.55
N LEU A 508 3.72 -10.64 19.56
CA LEU A 508 2.42 -11.28 19.48
C LEU A 508 1.50 -10.70 20.57
N ARG A 509 0.32 -10.23 20.16
CA ARG A 509 -0.74 -9.82 21.09
C ARG A 509 -2.07 -10.40 20.64
N HIS A 510 -2.80 -11.03 21.56
CA HIS A 510 -4.08 -11.69 21.30
C HIS A 510 -4.00 -12.69 20.13
N VAL A 511 -2.98 -13.53 20.15
CA VAL A 511 -2.70 -14.59 19.17
C VAL A 511 -2.88 -15.95 19.82
N ASP A 512 -3.58 -16.85 19.15
CA ASP A 512 -3.71 -18.25 19.55
C ASP A 512 -3.15 -19.20 18.51
N ASN A 513 -2.58 -20.32 18.95
CA ASN A 513 -1.98 -21.36 18.13
C ASN A 513 -0.90 -20.79 17.18
N PHE A 514 0.15 -20.25 17.77
CA PHE A 514 1.35 -19.79 17.07
C PHE A 514 2.45 -20.83 17.15
N ILE A 515 2.99 -21.26 16.01
CA ILE A 515 4.05 -22.24 15.91
C ILE A 515 5.22 -21.64 15.12
N PHE A 516 6.40 -21.59 15.75
CA PHE A 516 7.67 -21.16 15.16
C PHE A 516 8.69 -22.29 15.29
N ARG A 517 9.00 -22.98 14.19
CA ARG A 517 9.81 -24.21 14.25
C ARG A 517 10.74 -24.42 13.06
N ASN A 518 11.82 -25.11 13.27
CA ASN A 518 12.82 -25.49 12.25
C ASN A 518 13.39 -24.26 11.53
N ASN A 519 13.48 -23.13 12.22
CA ASN A 519 14.02 -21.89 11.67
C ASN A 519 15.51 -21.77 12.04
N SER A 520 16.28 -21.08 11.21
CA SER A 520 17.69 -20.75 11.49
C SER A 520 17.89 -19.27 11.71
N TYR A 521 18.77 -18.90 12.65
CA TYR A 521 19.11 -17.52 12.98
C TYR A 521 20.58 -17.44 13.42
N ASP A 522 21.23 -16.31 13.13
CA ASP A 522 22.68 -16.12 13.34
C ASP A 522 23.02 -15.33 14.61
N GLY A 523 22.12 -15.29 15.60
CA GLY A 523 22.29 -14.60 16.88
C GLY A 523 21.35 -15.08 17.96
N GLU A 524 21.28 -14.38 19.10
CA GLU A 524 20.29 -14.61 20.15
C GLU A 524 18.98 -13.93 19.81
N VAL A 525 17.90 -14.70 19.74
CA VAL A 525 16.60 -14.21 19.33
C VAL A 525 15.51 -14.58 20.32
N ASN A 526 14.45 -13.77 20.36
CA ASN A 526 13.28 -14.03 21.18
C ASN A 526 11.97 -13.70 20.45
N ILE A 527 10.88 -14.22 20.99
CA ILE A 527 9.50 -13.86 20.67
C ILE A 527 8.87 -13.25 21.91
N LYS A 528 8.34 -12.05 21.78
CA LYS A 528 7.60 -11.36 22.83
C LYS A 528 6.12 -11.61 22.69
N ILE A 529 5.50 -12.02 23.79
CA ILE A 529 4.06 -12.36 23.80
C ILE A 529 3.32 -11.57 24.88
N LYS A 530 2.08 -11.20 24.59
CA LYS A 530 1.13 -10.60 25.54
C LYS A 530 -0.29 -11.09 25.24
N ASP A 531 -0.99 -11.59 26.26
CA ASP A 531 -2.37 -12.05 26.16
C ASP A 531 -2.55 -13.06 24.99
N CYS A 532 -1.69 -14.07 24.94
CA CYS A 532 -1.67 -15.11 23.92
C CYS A 532 -2.12 -16.45 24.47
N GLY A 533 -2.72 -17.28 23.61
CA GLY A 533 -3.03 -18.67 23.86
C GLY A 533 -1.80 -19.59 23.68
N ALA A 534 -1.97 -20.69 22.94
CA ALA A 534 -0.89 -21.63 22.69
C ALA A 534 0.22 -21.01 21.82
N VAL A 535 1.45 -20.97 22.33
CA VAL A 535 2.65 -20.52 21.60
C VAL A 535 3.75 -21.55 21.74
N GLU A 536 4.24 -22.08 20.62
CA GLU A 536 5.36 -23.00 20.51
C GLU A 536 6.48 -22.36 19.68
N ALA A 537 7.71 -22.33 20.20
CA ALA A 537 8.86 -21.78 19.50
C ALA A 537 10.15 -22.54 19.82
N ASP A 538 11.03 -22.63 18.82
CA ASP A 538 12.40 -23.16 18.97
C ASP A 538 13.42 -22.10 19.42
N CYS A 539 12.94 -20.93 19.88
CA CYS A 539 13.72 -19.86 20.47
C CYS A 539 13.10 -19.37 21.79
N LYS A 540 13.74 -18.41 22.45
CA LYS A 540 13.28 -17.86 23.74
C LYS A 540 11.94 -17.14 23.61
N ILE A 541 11.00 -17.46 24.49
CA ILE A 541 9.73 -16.74 24.63
C ILE A 541 9.80 -15.83 25.85
N ILE A 542 9.38 -14.56 25.69
CA ILE A 542 9.35 -13.54 26.74
C ILE A 542 7.91 -13.04 26.88
N ASN A 543 7.34 -13.18 28.08
CA ASN A 543 6.06 -12.58 28.42
C ASN A 543 6.26 -11.08 28.70
N GLU A 544 5.52 -10.23 27.97
CA GLU A 544 5.44 -8.79 28.27
C GLU A 544 4.34 -8.54 29.32
N GLU A 545 4.61 -7.69 30.32
CA GLU A 545 3.64 -7.31 31.36
C GLU A 545 2.51 -6.42 30.82
#